data_b38dd8a19761ae3669ebc9008c566fba
#
_entry.id   b38dd8a19761ae3669ebc9008c566fba
#
_cell.length_a   1.000
_cell.length_b   1.000
_cell.length_c   1.000
_cell.angle_alpha   90.00
_cell.angle_beta   90.00
_cell.angle_gamma   90.00
#
_symmetry.space_group_name_H-M   'P 1'
#
loop_
_entity.id
_entity.type
_entity.pdbx_description
1 polymer ?
#
loop_
_entity_poly.entity_id
_entity_poly.type
_entity_poly.pdbx_seq_one_letter_code
_entity_poly.pdbx_strand_id
1 'polypeptide(L)'
;MSRTPYLDRFTTNLSQLVRERPDQYGAYGRDVELGRLIRILNQHKKNSAAILGEAGVGKTALVEELVKRINDSDELLHGTLLDRQVLSLELSALMEATEGGTFASNLHHVIDEVKANPQLLLFIDEMHELIGTGTSGQSGMDAANILKPAIGRGEIQVIGATTNTEFRQYIESDNAMERRFDKVLLDEFTPVQTKATLRRVADGLTGLSHVAVPDAALDAVIHFADRYITTHFFPEKAITLLDNAMVEAKMNGKSELSKDEVAAIIHERYHVPMSVLTEKDDDRLFQLFDRMKRQVIGQDRALRKIVDSIRVRSAGLGDMSKPLSFLLAGTPGVGKTETAKALAANYFGDDRQLIRFDMSEFKFAKQSMARFAERVAEAVKFHPYSVLLLDEIEKADPMVLDLLLQILDDGRLTNERGQTINFKDLIVIMTTNIGHQLIIERAAKSEAYRNEPNNLVAFEKNFENALLGAELRQEFISRIGAIIIYEPLEIPDVKRIIQLKLNHLDKQAARQGYRLIYQPEQVGKLIPDFTLGEEKVNEHSVKSSPLVDFLVDKGYRKSQGVRPLDDSIMEFVEAKIADAILAERRTGKKNGESFIFRAWGNPPDATHPRGDWNAVVSQAFLEHSEVV
;
A
#
# COMPACT_ATOMS: atom_id res chain seq x y z
N MET A 1 -18.35 52.10 19.32
CA MET A 1 -17.09 51.46 18.96
C MET A 1 -16.91 50.28 19.92
N SER A 2 -16.57 49.10 19.42
CA SER A 2 -16.26 47.93 20.28
C SER A 2 -15.14 48.30 21.25
N ARG A 3 -15.20 47.71 22.48
CA ARG A 3 -14.13 47.85 23.47
C ARG A 3 -12.90 47.00 23.12
N THR A 4 -13.04 46.08 22.11
CA THR A 4 -12.05 45.09 21.71
C THR A 4 -11.96 44.95 20.19
N PRO A 5 -11.59 46.01 19.44
CA PRO A 5 -11.62 46.03 17.99
C PRO A 5 -10.66 45.03 17.33
N TYR A 6 -9.51 44.72 17.97
CA TYR A 6 -8.55 43.76 17.43
C TYR A 6 -8.98 42.32 17.69
N LEU A 7 -9.56 42.01 18.86
CA LEU A 7 -10.14 40.68 19.11
C LEU A 7 -11.30 40.41 18.16
N ASP A 8 -12.20 41.38 17.98
CA ASP A 8 -13.35 41.22 17.06
C ASP A 8 -12.92 40.95 15.60
N ARG A 9 -11.72 41.44 15.21
CA ARG A 9 -11.19 41.29 13.85
C ARG A 9 -10.37 40.03 13.67
N PHE A 10 -9.62 39.58 14.67
CA PHE A 10 -8.60 38.53 14.55
C PHE A 10 -8.91 37.30 15.37
N THR A 11 -10.09 37.23 16.02
CA THR A 11 -10.49 36.04 16.76
C THR A 11 -11.92 35.64 16.45
N THR A 12 -12.18 34.33 16.51
CA THR A 12 -13.52 33.76 16.48
C THR A 12 -13.96 33.42 17.90
N ASN A 13 -15.16 33.89 18.32
CA ASN A 13 -15.71 33.57 19.64
C ASN A 13 -16.24 32.14 19.68
N LEU A 14 -15.39 31.21 20.13
CA LEU A 14 -15.72 29.80 20.19
C LEU A 14 -16.83 29.52 21.21
N SER A 15 -16.88 30.28 22.32
CA SER A 15 -17.96 30.14 23.33
C SER A 15 -19.32 30.47 22.76
N GLN A 16 -19.42 31.45 21.89
CA GLN A 16 -20.66 31.81 21.22
C GLN A 16 -21.06 30.75 20.18
N LEU A 17 -20.11 30.30 19.32
CA LEU A 17 -20.38 29.30 18.29
C LEU A 17 -20.90 27.99 18.88
N VAL A 18 -20.25 27.50 19.92
CA VAL A 18 -20.67 26.26 20.61
C VAL A 18 -22.05 26.42 21.28
N ARG A 19 -22.37 27.61 21.82
CA ARG A 19 -23.69 27.90 22.40
C ARG A 19 -24.81 27.91 21.35
N GLU A 20 -24.51 28.45 20.16
CA GLU A 20 -25.48 28.52 19.05
C GLU A 20 -25.75 27.14 18.44
N ARG A 21 -24.75 26.24 18.45
CA ARG A 21 -24.83 24.91 17.78
C ARG A 21 -24.20 23.81 18.64
N PRO A 22 -24.74 23.52 19.85
CA PRO A 22 -24.10 22.62 20.81
C PRO A 22 -23.96 21.18 20.32
N ASP A 23 -24.79 20.75 19.35
CA ASP A 23 -24.76 19.41 18.79
C ASP A 23 -23.67 19.20 17.73
N GLN A 24 -23.10 20.30 17.20
CA GLN A 24 -22.06 20.24 16.17
C GLN A 24 -20.64 20.23 16.78
N TYR A 25 -20.50 20.59 18.05
CA TYR A 25 -19.21 20.76 18.73
C TYR A 25 -19.09 19.81 19.91
N GLY A 26 -17.85 19.42 20.21
CA GLY A 26 -17.50 18.62 21.37
C GLY A 26 -16.68 17.38 21.07
N ALA A 27 -16.05 16.84 22.10
CA ALA A 27 -15.27 15.61 22.03
C ALA A 27 -15.95 14.49 22.84
N TYR A 28 -15.90 13.29 22.30
CA TYR A 28 -16.40 12.10 22.99
C TYR A 28 -15.23 11.20 23.38
N GLY A 29 -15.30 10.62 24.61
CA GLY A 29 -14.31 9.65 25.08
C GLY A 29 -12.95 10.26 25.45
N ARG A 30 -12.89 11.58 25.76
CA ARG A 30 -11.69 12.31 26.17
C ARG A 30 -11.80 12.88 27.57
N ASP A 31 -12.57 12.25 28.45
CA ASP A 31 -12.83 12.76 29.82
C ASP A 31 -11.55 12.86 30.67
N VAL A 32 -10.59 11.97 30.48
CA VAL A 32 -9.31 11.96 31.19
C VAL A 32 -8.45 13.15 30.77
N GLU A 33 -8.31 13.36 29.47
CA GLU A 33 -7.53 14.46 28.89
C GLU A 33 -8.20 15.81 29.16
N LEU A 34 -9.53 15.87 29.09
CA LEU A 34 -10.29 17.06 29.47
C LEU A 34 -10.10 17.41 30.95
N GLY A 35 -10.20 16.42 31.84
CA GLY A 35 -9.92 16.60 33.27
C GLY A 35 -8.50 17.08 33.55
N ARG A 36 -7.51 16.65 32.73
CA ARG A 36 -6.14 17.14 32.79
C ARG A 36 -6.05 18.60 32.33
N LEU A 37 -6.69 18.95 31.21
CA LEU A 37 -6.75 20.31 30.69
C LEU A 37 -7.37 21.27 31.72
N ILE A 38 -8.52 20.89 32.30
CA ILE A 38 -9.19 21.67 33.35
C ILE A 38 -8.26 21.90 34.55
N ARG A 39 -7.53 20.88 35.01
CA ARG A 39 -6.57 21.01 36.13
C ARG A 39 -5.44 21.96 35.81
N ILE A 40 -4.88 21.92 34.60
CA ILE A 40 -3.82 22.82 34.15
C ILE A 40 -4.32 24.27 34.18
N LEU A 41 -5.49 24.51 33.59
CA LEU A 41 -6.06 25.87 33.50
C LEU A 41 -6.42 26.46 34.86
N ASN A 42 -6.64 25.67 35.90
CA ASN A 42 -6.88 26.12 37.27
C ASN A 42 -5.59 26.31 38.09
N GLN A 43 -4.40 26.10 37.53
CA GLN A 43 -3.14 26.32 38.25
C GLN A 43 -2.82 27.82 38.40
N HIS A 44 -2.15 28.18 39.50
CA HIS A 44 -1.79 29.58 39.76
C HIS A 44 -0.57 30.10 38.99
N LYS A 45 0.34 29.21 38.58
CA LYS A 45 1.61 29.60 37.94
C LYS A 45 1.82 29.09 36.53
N LYS A 46 1.37 27.91 36.22
CA LYS A 46 1.51 27.27 34.90
C LYS A 46 0.12 26.95 34.33
N ASN A 47 -0.63 28.01 34.08
CA ASN A 47 -2.04 27.92 33.74
C ASN A 47 -2.30 27.97 32.22
N SER A 48 -1.30 27.70 31.41
CA SER A 48 -1.40 27.56 29.97
C SER A 48 -1.11 26.11 29.58
N ALA A 49 -1.88 25.57 28.61
CA ALA A 49 -1.82 24.17 28.18
C ALA A 49 -1.35 24.07 26.73
N ALA A 50 -0.53 23.07 26.46
CA ALA A 50 -0.24 22.60 25.08
C ALA A 50 -0.88 21.24 24.86
N ILE A 51 -1.84 21.18 23.94
CA ILE A 51 -2.49 19.95 23.51
C ILE A 51 -1.67 19.36 22.36
N LEU A 52 -1.09 18.18 22.59
CA LEU A 52 -0.16 17.54 21.68
C LEU A 52 -0.75 16.24 21.14
N GLY A 53 -0.73 16.07 19.83
CA GLY A 53 -1.19 14.86 19.18
C GLY A 53 -1.15 15.00 17.66
N GLU A 54 -1.21 13.90 16.96
CA GLU A 54 -1.19 13.88 15.51
C GLU A 54 -2.43 14.57 14.90
N ALA A 55 -2.38 14.88 13.60
CA ALA A 55 -3.53 15.46 12.92
C ALA A 55 -4.71 14.48 12.95
N GLY A 56 -5.92 14.99 13.30
CA GLY A 56 -7.12 14.15 13.31
C GLY A 56 -7.42 13.39 14.61
N VAL A 57 -6.59 13.51 15.65
CA VAL A 57 -6.86 12.85 16.95
C VAL A 57 -7.90 13.58 17.81
N GLY A 58 -8.33 14.79 17.39
CA GLY A 58 -9.37 15.56 18.08
C GLY A 58 -8.85 16.66 19.03
N LYS A 59 -7.74 17.31 18.72
CA LYS A 59 -7.18 18.42 19.53
C LYS A 59 -8.18 19.58 19.67
N THR A 60 -8.70 20.07 18.55
CA THR A 60 -9.67 21.17 18.50
C THR A 60 -11.00 20.76 19.16
N ALA A 61 -11.47 19.53 18.93
CA ALA A 61 -12.66 18.98 19.56
C ALA A 61 -12.58 18.94 21.10
N LEU A 62 -11.39 18.68 21.66
CA LEU A 62 -11.18 18.73 23.11
C LEU A 62 -11.40 20.12 23.70
N VAL A 63 -10.98 21.17 22.95
CA VAL A 63 -11.22 22.57 23.36
C VAL A 63 -12.71 22.93 23.23
N GLU A 64 -13.36 22.48 22.17
CA GLU A 64 -14.79 22.64 21.98
C GLU A 64 -15.61 21.98 23.11
N GLU A 65 -15.21 20.77 23.55
CA GLU A 65 -15.83 20.11 24.70
C GLU A 65 -15.62 20.91 25.99
N LEU A 66 -14.43 21.46 26.21
CA LEU A 66 -14.19 22.36 27.35
C LEU A 66 -15.14 23.56 27.29
N VAL A 67 -15.28 24.18 26.13
CA VAL A 67 -16.19 25.33 25.90
C VAL A 67 -17.64 24.95 26.18
N LYS A 68 -18.07 23.77 25.73
CA LYS A 68 -19.42 23.25 25.98
C LYS A 68 -19.67 23.09 27.48
N ARG A 69 -18.73 22.49 28.22
CA ARG A 69 -18.82 22.35 29.66
C ARG A 69 -18.85 23.70 30.40
N ILE A 70 -18.09 24.69 29.92
CA ILE A 70 -18.15 26.06 30.44
C ILE A 70 -19.54 26.68 30.22
N ASN A 71 -20.08 26.57 29.00
CA ASN A 71 -21.39 27.10 28.68
C ASN A 71 -22.54 26.45 29.49
N ASP A 72 -22.41 25.14 29.75
CA ASP A 72 -23.39 24.34 30.50
C ASP A 72 -23.22 24.50 32.04
N SER A 73 -22.20 25.25 32.50
CA SER A 73 -21.86 25.44 33.91
C SER A 73 -21.68 24.10 34.64
N ASP A 74 -20.94 23.15 34.02
CA ASP A 74 -20.71 21.81 34.53
C ASP A 74 -20.06 21.82 35.93
N GLU A 75 -20.56 21.01 36.86
CA GLU A 75 -20.04 20.91 38.22
C GLU A 75 -18.57 20.45 38.31
N LEU A 76 -18.04 19.83 37.27
CA LEU A 76 -16.63 19.47 37.16
C LEU A 76 -15.69 20.68 36.99
N LEU A 77 -16.23 21.83 36.58
CA LEU A 77 -15.51 23.09 36.44
C LEU A 77 -15.45 23.79 37.77
N HIS A 78 -14.45 23.50 38.59
CA HIS A 78 -14.22 24.21 39.86
C HIS A 78 -13.40 25.49 39.63
N GLY A 79 -13.71 26.54 40.36
CA GLY A 79 -12.87 27.74 40.42
C GLY A 79 -13.13 28.75 39.31
N THR A 80 -12.05 29.25 38.69
CA THR A 80 -12.08 30.46 37.84
C THR A 80 -12.53 30.20 36.39
N LEU A 81 -12.91 28.97 36.02
CA LEU A 81 -13.25 28.63 34.64
C LEU A 81 -14.73 28.85 34.27
N LEU A 82 -15.63 28.94 35.29
CA LEU A 82 -17.09 29.03 35.07
C LEU A 82 -17.56 30.22 34.27
N ASP A 83 -16.84 31.37 34.39
CA ASP A 83 -17.20 32.61 33.70
C ASP A 83 -16.25 32.95 32.55
N ARG A 84 -15.46 31.96 32.07
CA ARG A 84 -14.49 32.18 30.99
C ARG A 84 -15.14 32.14 29.62
N GLN A 85 -14.60 32.99 28.73
CA GLN A 85 -14.91 32.92 27.30
C GLN A 85 -13.67 32.50 26.53
N VAL A 86 -13.84 31.55 25.62
CA VAL A 86 -12.76 31.03 24.78
C VAL A 86 -12.83 31.70 23.41
N LEU A 87 -11.74 32.34 23.02
CA LEU A 87 -11.55 32.95 21.71
C LEU A 87 -10.49 32.18 20.93
N SER A 88 -10.80 31.77 19.72
CA SER A 88 -9.87 31.15 18.79
C SER A 88 -9.13 32.22 17.98
N LEU A 89 -7.80 32.21 18.00
CA LEU A 89 -6.99 33.14 17.25
C LEU A 89 -6.84 32.72 15.79
N GLU A 90 -7.23 33.61 14.87
CA GLU A 90 -7.16 33.37 13.41
C GLU A 90 -5.80 33.83 12.87
N LEU A 91 -4.83 32.90 12.78
CA LEU A 91 -3.46 33.21 12.37
C LEU A 91 -3.37 33.73 10.93
N SER A 92 -4.15 33.14 10.00
CA SER A 92 -4.25 33.61 8.61
C SER A 92 -4.70 35.07 8.52
N ALA A 93 -5.73 35.45 9.28
CA ALA A 93 -6.22 36.82 9.31
C ALA A 93 -5.18 37.82 9.84
N LEU A 94 -4.38 37.39 10.83
CA LEU A 94 -3.28 38.18 11.34
C LEU A 94 -2.14 38.37 10.32
N MET A 95 -1.83 37.33 9.53
CA MET A 95 -0.75 37.34 8.54
C MET A 95 -1.11 38.17 7.29
N GLU A 96 -2.37 38.10 6.87
CA GLU A 96 -2.85 38.76 5.63
C GLU A 96 -3.26 40.23 5.83
N ALA A 97 -3.36 40.70 7.07
CA ALA A 97 -3.83 42.04 7.36
C ALA A 97 -2.82 43.13 6.90
N THR A 98 -3.09 43.72 5.74
CA THR A 98 -2.36 44.85 5.17
C THR A 98 -2.82 46.19 5.73
N GLU A 99 -4.05 46.26 6.25
CA GLU A 99 -4.61 47.45 6.89
C GLU A 99 -4.57 47.32 8.41
N GLY A 100 -3.88 48.22 9.08
CA GLY A 100 -3.86 48.31 10.55
C GLY A 100 -2.50 48.04 11.19
N GLY A 101 -1.43 47.72 10.43
CA GLY A 101 -0.09 47.54 10.96
C GLY A 101 0.56 46.22 10.52
N THR A 102 1.78 45.98 11.04
CA THR A 102 2.49 44.73 10.83
C THR A 102 1.87 43.58 11.64
N PHE A 103 2.11 42.33 11.27
CA PHE A 103 1.73 41.15 12.04
C PHE A 103 2.05 41.29 13.53
N ALA A 104 3.29 41.72 13.86
CA ALA A 104 3.74 41.91 15.23
C ALA A 104 2.91 43.00 15.97
N SER A 105 2.58 44.12 15.31
CA SER A 105 1.73 45.16 15.88
C SER A 105 0.32 44.67 16.16
N ASN A 106 -0.30 43.95 15.21
CA ASN A 106 -1.64 43.43 15.38
C ASN A 106 -1.70 42.37 16.51
N LEU A 107 -0.72 41.47 16.57
CA LEU A 107 -0.61 40.48 17.66
C LEU A 107 -0.42 41.17 19.00
N HIS A 108 0.38 42.24 19.07
CA HIS A 108 0.59 43.00 20.31
C HIS A 108 -0.73 43.63 20.82
N HIS A 109 -1.52 44.22 19.92
CA HIS A 109 -2.83 44.77 20.28
C HIS A 109 -3.81 43.69 20.74
N VAL A 110 -3.86 42.53 20.06
CA VAL A 110 -4.66 41.38 20.50
C VAL A 110 -4.30 40.95 21.91
N ILE A 111 -3.01 40.81 22.20
CA ILE A 111 -2.51 40.45 23.54
C ILE A 111 -2.87 41.50 24.59
N ASP A 112 -2.76 42.78 24.27
CA ASP A 112 -3.13 43.86 25.21
C ASP A 112 -4.63 43.88 25.50
N GLU A 113 -5.47 43.61 24.50
CA GLU A 113 -6.92 43.47 24.71
C GLU A 113 -7.27 42.24 25.55
N VAL A 114 -6.56 41.09 25.36
CA VAL A 114 -6.72 39.89 26.21
C VAL A 114 -6.33 40.18 27.65
N LYS A 115 -5.19 40.88 27.89
CA LYS A 115 -4.74 41.27 29.23
C LYS A 115 -5.76 42.16 29.95
N ALA A 116 -6.39 43.09 29.22
CA ALA A 116 -7.42 43.96 29.76
C ALA A 116 -8.70 43.24 30.17
N ASN A 117 -8.90 42.00 29.70
CA ASN A 117 -10.09 41.20 29.91
C ASN A 117 -9.73 39.81 30.50
N PRO A 118 -9.50 39.71 31.82
CA PRO A 118 -9.01 38.47 32.45
C PRO A 118 -9.95 37.26 32.35
N GLN A 119 -11.20 37.44 31.93
CA GLN A 119 -12.18 36.36 31.68
C GLN A 119 -11.94 35.65 30.34
N LEU A 120 -11.05 36.19 29.49
CA LEU A 120 -10.76 35.60 28.19
C LEU A 120 -9.69 34.50 28.27
N LEU A 121 -9.92 33.43 27.57
CA LEU A 121 -9.00 32.33 27.34
C LEU A 121 -8.72 32.25 25.84
N LEU A 122 -7.44 32.35 25.47
CA LEU A 122 -7.04 32.36 24.07
C LEU A 122 -6.69 30.96 23.63
N PHE A 123 -7.39 30.46 22.59
CA PHE A 123 -7.05 29.24 21.92
C PHE A 123 -6.26 29.51 20.64
N ILE A 124 -5.17 28.79 20.42
CA ILE A 124 -4.28 28.93 19.27
C ILE A 124 -4.13 27.53 18.67
N ASP A 125 -4.83 27.28 17.57
CA ASP A 125 -4.60 26.07 16.80
C ASP A 125 -3.33 26.20 15.97
N GLU A 126 -2.63 25.09 15.72
CA GLU A 126 -1.33 25.04 15.04
C GLU A 126 -0.33 26.08 15.60
N MET A 127 -0.20 26.14 16.95
CA MET A 127 0.60 27.14 17.64
C MET A 127 2.07 27.22 17.18
N HIS A 128 2.58 26.16 16.52
CA HIS A 128 3.92 26.12 15.95
C HIS A 128 4.09 27.13 14.81
N GLU A 129 3.02 27.46 14.05
CA GLU A 129 3.08 28.47 13.00
C GLU A 129 3.43 29.87 13.57
N LEU A 130 2.92 30.21 14.75
CA LEU A 130 3.24 31.43 15.43
C LEU A 130 4.71 31.53 15.85
N ILE A 131 5.33 30.41 16.18
CA ILE A 131 6.66 30.35 16.79
C ILE A 131 7.72 29.99 15.74
N GLY A 132 7.35 29.18 14.72
CA GLY A 132 8.24 28.60 13.72
C GLY A 132 8.52 29.47 12.48
N THR A 133 7.72 30.47 12.18
CA THR A 133 7.86 31.33 10.99
C THR A 133 9.14 32.21 11.00
N GLY A 134 9.98 32.11 12.04
CA GLY A 134 11.22 32.86 12.18
C GLY A 134 12.43 32.41 11.35
N THR A 135 12.33 31.30 10.60
CA THR A 135 13.49 30.80 9.83
C THR A 135 13.60 31.35 8.40
N SER A 136 12.56 32.02 7.89
CA SER A 136 12.53 32.54 6.51
C SER A 136 12.23 34.04 6.36
N GLY A 137 12.14 34.80 7.46
CA GLY A 137 11.91 36.27 7.42
C GLY A 137 11.65 36.88 8.79
N GLN A 138 11.88 38.17 8.94
CA GLN A 138 11.85 38.96 10.18
C GLN A 138 10.59 38.80 11.07
N SER A 139 9.50 38.22 10.59
CA SER A 139 8.18 38.22 11.27
C SER A 139 8.03 37.21 12.41
N GLY A 140 8.69 36.06 12.39
CA GLY A 140 8.42 34.99 13.36
C GLY A 140 9.20 35.11 14.69
N MET A 141 10.35 35.76 14.66
CA MET A 141 11.09 36.08 15.91
C MET A 141 10.31 37.06 16.78
N ASP A 142 9.41 37.83 16.18
CA ASP A 142 8.60 38.84 16.87
C ASP A 142 7.42 38.22 17.64
N ALA A 143 6.72 37.21 17.11
CA ALA A 143 5.56 36.62 17.77
C ALA A 143 5.90 35.91 19.09
N ALA A 144 6.94 35.09 19.10
CA ALA A 144 7.41 34.42 20.31
C ALA A 144 7.84 35.44 21.38
N ASN A 145 8.52 36.54 20.98
CA ASN A 145 8.96 37.58 21.89
C ASN A 145 7.80 38.39 22.48
N ILE A 146 6.68 38.53 21.79
CA ILE A 146 5.46 39.16 22.27
C ILE A 146 4.71 38.27 23.26
N LEU A 147 4.57 36.99 22.96
CA LEU A 147 3.83 36.03 23.79
C LEU A 147 4.56 35.63 25.07
N LYS A 148 5.88 35.41 25.01
CA LYS A 148 6.71 34.97 26.15
C LYS A 148 6.52 35.80 27.43
N PRO A 149 6.59 37.16 27.42
CA PRO A 149 6.40 37.94 28.62
C PRO A 149 4.99 37.84 29.19
N ALA A 150 3.97 37.83 28.33
CA ALA A 150 2.57 37.81 28.71
C ALA A 150 2.16 36.47 29.36
N ILE A 151 2.52 35.36 28.73
CA ILE A 151 2.30 34.00 29.28
C ILE A 151 3.16 33.78 30.53
N GLY A 152 4.40 34.30 30.49
CA GLY A 152 5.38 34.12 31.56
C GLY A 152 5.01 34.78 32.88
N ARG A 153 4.31 35.90 32.84
CA ARG A 153 3.80 36.61 34.02
C ARG A 153 2.39 36.17 34.41
N GLY A 154 1.78 35.25 33.64
CA GLY A 154 0.38 34.86 33.87
C GLY A 154 -0.61 35.97 33.55
N GLU A 155 -0.23 36.93 32.70
CA GLU A 155 -1.08 38.05 32.28
C GLU A 155 -2.17 37.60 31.31
N ILE A 156 -1.92 36.51 30.58
CA ILE A 156 -2.86 35.84 29.70
C ILE A 156 -2.82 34.33 29.92
N GLN A 157 -3.94 33.66 29.62
CA GLN A 157 -4.06 32.23 29.59
C GLN A 157 -4.21 31.74 28.15
N VAL A 158 -3.43 30.72 27.79
CA VAL A 158 -3.39 30.20 26.41
C VAL A 158 -3.57 28.69 26.41
N ILE A 159 -4.41 28.19 25.50
CA ILE A 159 -4.43 26.80 25.09
C ILE A 159 -3.83 26.75 23.68
N GLY A 160 -2.70 26.07 23.49
CA GLY A 160 -2.11 25.84 22.18
C GLY A 160 -2.34 24.40 21.73
N ALA A 161 -2.60 24.18 20.44
CA ALA A 161 -2.64 22.85 19.86
C ALA A 161 -1.56 22.71 18.79
N THR A 162 -0.89 21.55 18.72
CA THR A 162 0.11 21.22 17.70
C THR A 162 0.45 19.72 17.73
N THR A 163 1.28 19.25 16.80
CA THR A 163 1.78 17.87 16.84
C THR A 163 2.96 17.72 17.81
N ASN A 164 3.26 16.47 18.21
CA ASN A 164 4.42 16.17 19.05
C ASN A 164 5.74 16.59 18.39
N THR A 165 5.86 16.36 17.09
CA THR A 165 7.07 16.68 16.31
C THR A 165 7.31 18.18 16.24
N GLU A 166 6.29 18.95 15.93
CA GLU A 166 6.35 20.40 15.84
C GLU A 166 6.59 21.06 17.20
N PHE A 167 5.97 20.53 18.25
CA PHE A 167 6.23 21.01 19.61
C PHE A 167 7.71 20.85 19.99
N ARG A 168 8.31 19.70 19.71
CA ARG A 168 9.74 19.48 19.95
C ARG A 168 10.61 20.40 19.13
N GLN A 169 10.29 20.55 17.86
CA GLN A 169 11.10 21.34 16.93
C GLN A 169 11.08 22.85 17.25
N TYR A 170 9.90 23.38 17.55
CA TYR A 170 9.70 24.84 17.63
C TYR A 170 9.55 25.38 19.07
N ILE A 171 9.06 24.56 20.00
CA ILE A 171 8.73 25.02 21.36
C ILE A 171 9.71 24.47 22.41
N GLU A 172 10.06 23.19 22.38
CA GLU A 172 11.07 22.61 23.29
C GLU A 172 12.48 23.17 23.03
N SER A 173 12.79 23.57 21.81
CA SER A 173 14.04 24.25 21.48
C SER A 173 14.20 25.56 22.21
N ASP A 174 13.10 26.15 22.70
CA ASP A 174 13.08 27.38 23.51
C ASP A 174 12.70 27.08 24.96
N ASN A 175 13.69 26.90 25.83
CA ASN A 175 13.52 26.60 27.25
C ASN A 175 12.60 27.59 28.00
N ALA A 176 12.44 28.81 27.50
CA ALA A 176 11.58 29.82 28.13
C ALA A 176 10.11 29.57 27.79
N MET A 177 9.81 29.12 26.59
CA MET A 177 8.44 28.73 26.16
C MET A 177 8.04 27.38 26.75
N GLU A 178 8.89 26.36 26.70
CA GLU A 178 8.60 25.05 27.23
C GLU A 178 8.12 25.07 28.69
N ARG A 179 8.78 25.86 29.52
CA ARG A 179 8.44 26.00 30.95
C ARG A 179 7.11 26.68 31.22
N ARG A 180 6.42 27.22 30.21
CA ARG A 180 5.17 27.97 30.34
C ARG A 180 3.95 27.15 30.05
N PHE A 181 4.11 26.08 29.29
CA PHE A 181 3.03 25.17 28.91
C PHE A 181 3.12 23.84 29.66
N ASP A 182 2.00 23.39 30.22
CA ASP A 182 1.84 21.98 30.61
C ASP A 182 1.22 21.18 29.48
N LYS A 183 1.70 19.96 29.30
CA LYS A 183 1.35 19.11 28.14
C LYS A 183 0.13 18.26 28.41
N VAL A 184 -0.82 18.26 27.48
CA VAL A 184 -1.94 17.31 27.39
C VAL A 184 -1.70 16.48 26.13
N LEU A 185 -1.37 15.19 26.31
CA LEU A 185 -1.11 14.27 25.20
C LEU A 185 -2.43 13.64 24.75
N LEU A 186 -2.69 13.68 23.46
CA LEU A 186 -3.80 12.99 22.81
C LEU A 186 -3.26 11.87 21.92
N ASP A 187 -3.48 10.66 22.34
CA ASP A 187 -3.17 9.48 21.53
C ASP A 187 -4.33 9.17 20.56
N GLU A 188 -4.02 8.42 19.49
CA GLU A 188 -5.02 7.89 18.57
C GLU A 188 -6.03 7.02 19.33
N PHE A 189 -7.30 7.12 18.96
CA PHE A 189 -8.35 6.28 19.55
C PHE A 189 -8.16 4.81 19.21
N THR A 190 -8.44 3.95 20.17
CA THR A 190 -8.61 2.53 19.91
C THR A 190 -9.87 2.27 19.08
N PRO A 191 -9.98 1.14 18.37
CA PRO A 191 -11.19 0.77 17.63
C PRO A 191 -12.47 0.83 18.46
N VAL A 192 -12.40 0.45 19.75
CA VAL A 192 -13.54 0.48 20.67
C VAL A 192 -13.99 1.92 20.98
N GLN A 193 -13.04 2.79 21.29
CA GLN A 193 -13.32 4.22 21.51
C GLN A 193 -13.86 4.88 20.24
N THR A 194 -13.29 4.54 19.10
CA THR A 194 -13.73 5.01 17.78
C THR A 194 -15.18 4.62 17.51
N LYS A 195 -15.58 3.36 17.81
CA LYS A 195 -16.97 2.90 17.60
C LYS A 195 -17.97 3.71 18.42
N ALA A 196 -17.65 4.00 19.67
CA ALA A 196 -18.52 4.81 20.53
C ALA A 196 -18.69 6.23 20.01
N THR A 197 -17.62 6.83 19.50
CA THR A 197 -17.65 8.16 18.85
C THR A 197 -18.46 8.12 17.55
N LEU A 198 -18.18 7.15 16.66
CA LEU A 198 -18.88 7.00 15.39
C LEU A 198 -20.39 6.80 15.57
N ARG A 199 -20.84 6.08 16.60
CA ARG A 199 -22.27 5.89 16.87
C ARG A 199 -22.97 7.24 17.06
N ARG A 200 -22.40 8.14 17.87
CA ARG A 200 -22.96 9.47 18.11
C ARG A 200 -22.92 10.36 16.87
N VAL A 201 -21.81 10.30 16.11
CA VAL A 201 -21.70 11.01 14.83
C VAL A 201 -22.75 10.50 13.84
N ALA A 202 -22.93 9.17 13.75
CA ALA A 202 -23.91 8.53 12.88
C ALA A 202 -25.34 8.95 13.20
N ASP A 203 -25.69 9.05 14.49
CA ASP A 203 -27.02 9.49 14.94
C ASP A 203 -27.30 10.93 14.46
N GLY A 204 -26.31 11.82 14.57
CA GLY A 204 -26.41 13.20 14.04
C GLY A 204 -26.54 13.23 12.51
N LEU A 205 -25.70 12.47 11.80
CA LEU A 205 -25.73 12.41 10.33
C LEU A 205 -26.99 11.74 9.78
N THR A 206 -27.54 10.74 10.48
CA THR A 206 -28.80 10.08 10.11
C THR A 206 -29.97 11.07 10.06
N GLY A 207 -30.01 12.02 10.99
CA GLY A 207 -31.01 13.10 10.99
C GLY A 207 -30.98 13.98 9.73
N LEU A 208 -29.82 14.13 9.10
CA LEU A 208 -29.62 14.96 7.91
C LEU A 208 -29.74 14.14 6.60
N SER A 209 -29.25 12.93 6.59
CA SER A 209 -29.16 12.08 5.39
C SER A 209 -30.37 11.18 5.19
N HIS A 210 -31.08 10.82 6.26
CA HIS A 210 -32.12 9.79 6.31
C HIS A 210 -31.61 8.38 5.95
N VAL A 211 -30.31 8.12 6.12
CA VAL A 211 -29.67 6.82 5.94
C VAL A 211 -29.36 6.24 7.32
N ALA A 212 -29.96 5.09 7.65
CA ALA A 212 -29.68 4.39 8.91
C ALA A 212 -28.28 3.76 8.89
N VAL A 213 -27.60 3.77 10.03
CA VAL A 213 -26.25 3.23 10.17
C VAL A 213 -26.27 2.08 11.19
N PRO A 214 -26.35 0.81 10.75
CA PRO A 214 -26.29 -0.33 11.65
C PRO A 214 -24.87 -0.54 12.22
N ASP A 215 -24.77 -1.29 13.33
CA ASP A 215 -23.48 -1.59 13.98
C ASP A 215 -22.49 -2.29 13.04
N ALA A 216 -23.00 -3.18 12.19
CA ALA A 216 -22.17 -3.87 11.19
C ALA A 216 -21.50 -2.91 10.19
N ALA A 217 -22.17 -1.80 9.83
CA ALA A 217 -21.57 -0.78 8.98
C ALA A 217 -20.49 0.01 9.73
N LEU A 218 -20.72 0.34 11.01
CA LEU A 218 -19.68 0.98 11.84
C LEU A 218 -18.45 0.10 12.00
N ASP A 219 -18.64 -1.20 12.22
CA ASP A 219 -17.52 -2.16 12.30
C ASP A 219 -16.77 -2.23 10.97
N ALA A 220 -17.48 -2.18 9.84
CA ALA A 220 -16.85 -2.12 8.52
C ALA A 220 -16.07 -0.81 8.30
N VAL A 221 -16.63 0.34 8.70
CA VAL A 221 -15.94 1.63 8.63
C VAL A 221 -14.65 1.61 9.44
N ILE A 222 -14.69 1.11 10.67
CA ILE A 222 -13.50 1.04 11.53
C ILE A 222 -12.46 0.10 10.92
N HIS A 223 -12.89 -1.11 10.52
CA HIS A 223 -12.00 -2.10 9.93
C HIS A 223 -11.32 -1.58 8.66
N PHE A 224 -12.06 -0.95 7.77
CA PHE A 224 -11.51 -0.42 6.53
C PHE A 224 -10.66 0.83 6.76
N ALA A 225 -11.06 1.73 7.68
CA ALA A 225 -10.27 2.89 8.02
C ALA A 225 -8.94 2.51 8.68
N ASP A 226 -8.95 1.51 9.58
CA ASP A 226 -7.75 1.02 10.23
C ASP A 226 -6.78 0.39 9.23
N ARG A 227 -7.31 -0.46 8.35
CA ARG A 227 -6.52 -1.25 7.40
C ARG A 227 -6.03 -0.44 6.19
N TYR A 228 -6.87 0.46 5.65
CA TYR A 228 -6.60 1.10 4.34
C TYR A 228 -6.28 2.59 4.41
N ILE A 229 -6.54 3.26 5.55
CA ILE A 229 -6.23 4.69 5.73
C ILE A 229 -5.07 4.84 6.70
N THR A 230 -3.84 4.85 6.18
CA THR A 230 -2.60 4.92 6.96
C THR A 230 -2.06 6.33 7.16
N THR A 231 -2.58 7.31 6.40
CA THR A 231 -2.11 8.70 6.41
C THR A 231 -2.81 9.59 7.44
N HIS A 232 -3.89 9.11 8.05
CA HIS A 232 -4.70 9.82 9.02
C HIS A 232 -4.94 8.95 10.25
N PHE A 233 -5.33 9.58 11.35
CA PHE A 233 -5.52 8.94 12.65
C PHE A 233 -7.00 8.88 13.06
N PHE A 234 -7.33 7.92 13.92
CA PHE A 234 -8.65 7.86 14.55
C PHE A 234 -8.83 9.00 15.56
N PRO A 235 -10.05 9.58 15.66
CA PRO A 235 -11.30 9.16 15.02
C PRO A 235 -11.56 9.76 13.63
N GLU A 236 -10.82 10.78 13.19
CA GLU A 236 -11.12 11.57 11.99
C GLU A 236 -11.20 10.71 10.73
N LYS A 237 -10.23 9.79 10.49
CA LYS A 237 -10.24 8.91 9.32
C LYS A 237 -11.51 8.08 9.21
N ALA A 238 -12.07 7.64 10.34
CA ALA A 238 -13.31 6.87 10.37
C ALA A 238 -14.55 7.75 10.21
N ILE A 239 -14.57 8.94 10.81
CA ILE A 239 -15.66 9.92 10.65
C ILE A 239 -15.78 10.33 9.18
N THR A 240 -14.67 10.67 8.55
CA THR A 240 -14.63 11.05 7.13
C THR A 240 -15.07 9.90 6.23
N LEU A 241 -14.65 8.66 6.52
CA LEU A 241 -15.06 7.49 5.75
C LEU A 241 -16.56 7.23 5.91
N LEU A 242 -17.11 7.35 7.13
CA LEU A 242 -18.53 7.19 7.42
C LEU A 242 -19.37 8.22 6.65
N ASP A 243 -19.00 9.49 6.73
CA ASP A 243 -19.72 10.58 6.05
C ASP A 243 -19.78 10.37 4.54
N ASN A 244 -18.64 10.06 3.91
CA ASN A 244 -18.59 9.76 2.48
C ASN A 244 -19.43 8.54 2.10
N ALA A 245 -19.39 7.47 2.91
CA ALA A 245 -20.16 6.26 2.65
C ALA A 245 -21.67 6.49 2.81
N MET A 246 -22.10 7.36 3.74
CA MET A 246 -23.50 7.75 3.90
C MET A 246 -23.98 8.60 2.71
N VAL A 247 -23.14 9.50 2.19
CA VAL A 247 -23.44 10.26 0.97
C VAL A 247 -23.59 9.31 -0.21
N GLU A 248 -22.69 8.34 -0.38
CA GLU A 248 -22.76 7.33 -1.44
C GLU A 248 -24.05 6.49 -1.34
N ALA A 249 -24.39 6.02 -0.14
CA ALA A 249 -25.64 5.29 0.10
C ALA A 249 -26.88 6.12 -0.28
N LYS A 250 -26.89 7.40 0.09
CA LYS A 250 -27.98 8.32 -0.26
C LYS A 250 -28.09 8.54 -1.77
N MET A 251 -26.96 8.74 -2.47
CA MET A 251 -26.91 8.88 -3.93
C MET A 251 -27.45 7.63 -4.64
N ASN A 252 -27.18 6.46 -4.09
CA ASN A 252 -27.68 5.18 -4.58
C ASN A 252 -29.12 4.86 -4.13
N GLY A 253 -29.83 5.81 -3.48
CA GLY A 253 -31.21 5.65 -3.03
C GLY A 253 -31.42 4.63 -1.93
N LYS A 254 -30.38 4.31 -1.16
CA LYS A 254 -30.44 3.36 -0.03
C LYS A 254 -30.90 4.05 1.24
N SER A 255 -31.70 3.37 2.03
CA SER A 255 -32.17 3.83 3.34
C SER A 255 -31.28 3.35 4.50
N GLU A 256 -30.33 2.47 4.22
CA GLU A 256 -29.43 1.88 5.22
C GLU A 256 -28.04 1.73 4.62
N LEU A 257 -27.01 2.07 5.41
CA LEU A 257 -25.62 1.92 5.04
C LEU A 257 -25.18 0.45 5.18
N SER A 258 -24.58 -0.10 4.14
CA SER A 258 -24.00 -1.44 4.16
C SER A 258 -22.47 -1.41 4.00
N LYS A 259 -21.83 -2.56 4.18
CA LYS A 259 -20.39 -2.72 3.94
C LYS A 259 -19.98 -2.38 2.51
N ASP A 260 -20.89 -2.55 1.54
CA ASP A 260 -20.59 -2.36 0.11
C ASP A 260 -20.37 -0.88 -0.24
N GLU A 261 -21.12 0.05 0.35
CA GLU A 261 -20.90 1.50 0.16
C GLU A 261 -19.58 1.94 0.79
N VAL A 262 -19.27 1.42 1.98
CA VAL A 262 -17.99 1.71 2.63
C VAL A 262 -16.83 1.17 1.76
N ALA A 263 -16.99 -0.04 1.21
CA ALA A 263 -16.03 -0.64 0.29
C ALA A 263 -15.88 0.18 -1.00
N ALA A 264 -16.96 0.71 -1.55
CA ALA A 264 -16.94 1.54 -2.76
C ALA A 264 -16.06 2.79 -2.56
N ILE A 265 -16.16 3.47 -1.42
CA ILE A 265 -15.32 4.64 -1.11
C ILE A 265 -13.84 4.24 -0.99
N ILE A 266 -13.54 3.11 -0.35
CA ILE A 266 -12.16 2.60 -0.24
C ILE A 266 -11.61 2.23 -1.62
N HIS A 267 -12.42 1.58 -2.45
CA HIS A 267 -12.03 1.26 -3.83
C HIS A 267 -11.71 2.52 -4.65
N GLU A 268 -12.59 3.51 -4.60
CA GLU A 268 -12.45 4.76 -5.37
C GLU A 268 -11.20 5.56 -4.94
N ARG A 269 -11.03 5.77 -3.63
CA ARG A 269 -9.99 6.67 -3.11
C ARG A 269 -8.62 6.03 -2.93
N TYR A 270 -8.59 4.76 -2.55
CA TYR A 270 -7.36 4.05 -2.21
C TYR A 270 -7.00 2.96 -3.21
N HIS A 271 -7.79 2.83 -4.30
CA HIS A 271 -7.57 1.88 -5.39
C HIS A 271 -7.46 0.42 -4.94
N VAL A 272 -8.09 0.08 -3.81
CA VAL A 272 -8.19 -1.31 -3.34
C VAL A 272 -9.29 -2.01 -4.14
N PRO A 273 -9.01 -3.13 -4.82
CA PRO A 273 -10.02 -3.80 -5.64
C PRO A 273 -11.25 -4.23 -4.84
N MET A 274 -12.44 -4.07 -5.41
CA MET A 274 -13.70 -4.48 -4.78
C MET A 274 -13.71 -5.96 -4.36
N SER A 275 -13.09 -6.83 -5.15
CA SER A 275 -12.95 -8.26 -4.84
C SER A 275 -12.22 -8.52 -3.52
N VAL A 276 -11.28 -7.64 -3.16
CA VAL A 276 -10.54 -7.70 -1.88
C VAL A 276 -11.40 -7.25 -0.71
N LEU A 277 -12.26 -6.27 -0.94
CA LEU A 277 -13.10 -5.65 0.09
C LEU A 277 -14.37 -6.44 0.41
N THR A 278 -14.90 -7.17 -0.60
CA THR A 278 -16.18 -7.89 -0.50
C THR A 278 -16.02 -9.38 -0.24
N GLU A 279 -14.95 -10.02 -0.73
CA GLU A 279 -14.65 -11.42 -0.44
C GLU A 279 -14.24 -11.57 1.03
N LYS A 280 -14.70 -12.66 1.68
CA LYS A 280 -14.22 -12.96 3.03
C LYS A 280 -12.72 -13.25 2.97
N ASP A 281 -11.95 -12.58 3.80
CA ASP A 281 -10.49 -12.74 3.85
C ASP A 281 -10.07 -14.21 4.00
N ASP A 282 -10.79 -14.96 4.83
CA ASP A 282 -10.52 -16.37 5.06
C ASP A 282 -10.69 -17.22 3.80
N ASP A 283 -11.78 -17.05 3.04
CA ASP A 283 -12.05 -17.83 1.83
C ASP A 283 -10.97 -17.54 0.76
N ARG A 284 -10.56 -16.29 0.63
CA ARG A 284 -9.48 -15.90 -0.28
C ARG A 284 -8.14 -16.52 0.11
N LEU A 285 -7.81 -16.51 1.40
CA LEU A 285 -6.57 -17.10 1.93
C LEU A 285 -6.53 -18.61 1.77
N PHE A 286 -7.68 -19.28 1.97
CA PHE A 286 -7.76 -20.73 1.76
C PHE A 286 -7.54 -21.12 0.30
N GLN A 287 -8.04 -20.34 -0.66
CA GLN A 287 -7.92 -20.59 -2.08
C GLN A 287 -6.63 -20.04 -2.71
N LEU A 288 -5.87 -19.21 -1.99
CA LEU A 288 -4.71 -18.47 -2.53
C LEU A 288 -3.68 -19.42 -3.18
N PHE A 289 -3.34 -20.53 -2.51
CA PHE A 289 -2.38 -21.50 -3.04
C PHE A 289 -2.85 -22.08 -4.38
N ASP A 290 -4.10 -22.50 -4.49
CA ASP A 290 -4.63 -23.11 -5.70
C ASP A 290 -4.76 -22.10 -6.84
N ARG A 291 -5.12 -20.85 -6.54
CA ARG A 291 -5.15 -19.76 -7.52
C ARG A 291 -3.74 -19.45 -8.04
N MET A 292 -2.75 -19.33 -7.17
CA MET A 292 -1.36 -19.07 -7.56
C MET A 292 -0.75 -20.22 -8.34
N LYS A 293 -1.02 -21.48 -7.95
CA LYS A 293 -0.53 -22.68 -8.63
C LYS A 293 -1.02 -22.79 -10.07
N ARG A 294 -2.15 -22.21 -10.44
CA ARG A 294 -2.63 -22.17 -11.82
C ARG A 294 -1.80 -21.27 -12.71
N GLN A 295 -1.14 -20.26 -12.15
CA GLN A 295 -0.32 -19.27 -12.86
C GLN A 295 1.16 -19.61 -12.79
N VAL A 296 1.66 -20.01 -11.61
CA VAL A 296 3.06 -20.35 -11.38
C VAL A 296 3.21 -21.87 -11.34
N ILE A 297 3.74 -22.43 -12.42
CA ILE A 297 3.86 -23.87 -12.62
C ILE A 297 5.20 -24.38 -12.09
N GLY A 298 5.19 -25.59 -11.49
CA GLY A 298 6.40 -26.31 -11.08
C GLY A 298 7.06 -25.78 -9.80
N GLN A 299 6.40 -24.89 -9.04
CA GLN A 299 6.98 -24.28 -7.84
C GLN A 299 6.12 -24.49 -6.58
N ASP A 300 5.42 -25.59 -6.47
CA ASP A 300 4.46 -25.86 -5.39
C ASP A 300 5.04 -25.68 -3.99
N ARG A 301 6.29 -26.10 -3.75
CA ARG A 301 6.96 -25.95 -2.45
C ARG A 301 7.21 -24.47 -2.10
N ALA A 302 7.68 -23.69 -3.08
CA ALA A 302 7.93 -22.27 -2.92
C ALA A 302 6.62 -21.52 -2.62
N LEU A 303 5.57 -21.80 -3.40
CA LEU A 303 4.25 -21.19 -3.22
C LEU A 303 3.64 -21.51 -1.84
N ARG A 304 3.74 -22.77 -1.37
CA ARG A 304 3.26 -23.14 -0.04
C ARG A 304 3.93 -22.34 1.06
N LYS A 305 5.25 -22.20 1.05
CA LYS A 305 5.98 -21.39 2.05
C LYS A 305 5.50 -19.94 2.08
N ILE A 306 5.27 -19.32 0.92
CA ILE A 306 4.76 -17.95 0.81
C ILE A 306 3.36 -17.86 1.41
N VAL A 307 2.44 -18.74 0.95
CA VAL A 307 1.05 -18.72 1.39
C VAL A 307 0.91 -19.02 2.88
N ASP A 308 1.68 -19.96 3.42
CA ASP A 308 1.67 -20.28 4.85
C ASP A 308 2.14 -19.09 5.70
N SER A 309 3.20 -18.38 5.26
CA SER A 309 3.65 -17.16 5.93
C SER A 309 2.56 -16.07 5.94
N ILE A 310 1.85 -15.91 4.82
CA ILE A 310 0.74 -14.95 4.71
C ILE A 310 -0.42 -15.36 5.64
N ARG A 311 -0.77 -16.66 5.71
CA ARG A 311 -1.82 -17.17 6.60
C ARG A 311 -1.48 -16.93 8.07
N VAL A 312 -0.24 -17.21 8.48
CA VAL A 312 0.22 -16.96 9.86
C VAL A 312 0.05 -15.50 10.23
N ARG A 313 0.46 -14.59 9.33
CA ARG A 313 0.31 -13.15 9.54
C ARG A 313 -1.16 -12.71 9.59
N SER A 314 -1.98 -13.20 8.66
CA SER A 314 -3.41 -12.85 8.62
C SER A 314 -4.19 -13.35 9.84
N ALA A 315 -3.70 -14.42 10.49
CA ALA A 315 -4.22 -14.90 11.76
C ALA A 315 -3.77 -14.05 12.97
N GLY A 316 -3.06 -12.93 12.75
CA GLY A 316 -2.53 -12.08 13.84
C GLY A 316 -1.34 -12.67 14.57
N LEU A 317 -0.69 -13.70 13.99
CA LEU A 317 0.49 -14.34 14.55
C LEU A 317 1.77 -13.78 13.90
N GLY A 318 2.83 -13.68 14.68
CA GLY A 318 4.11 -13.13 14.22
C GLY A 318 4.26 -11.63 14.47
N ASP A 319 5.34 -11.05 13.94
CA ASP A 319 5.68 -9.64 14.12
C ASP A 319 4.92 -8.76 13.11
N MET A 320 3.91 -8.05 13.60
CA MET A 320 3.10 -7.11 12.79
C MET A 320 3.77 -5.76 12.57
N SER A 321 4.91 -5.50 13.21
CA SER A 321 5.63 -4.23 13.07
C SER A 321 6.45 -4.14 11.78
N LYS A 322 6.66 -5.25 11.06
CA LYS A 322 7.52 -5.39 9.88
C LYS A 322 6.72 -5.87 8.67
N PRO A 323 7.14 -5.57 7.43
CA PRO A 323 6.55 -6.19 6.25
C PRO A 323 6.87 -7.69 6.18
N LEU A 324 6.01 -8.47 5.52
CA LEU A 324 6.41 -9.80 5.08
C LEU A 324 7.48 -9.67 4.01
N SER A 325 8.61 -10.38 4.17
CA SER A 325 9.71 -10.29 3.21
C SER A 325 10.20 -11.67 2.79
N PHE A 326 10.41 -11.83 1.48
CA PHE A 326 10.85 -13.07 0.86
C PHE A 326 12.01 -12.82 -0.10
N LEU A 327 13.08 -13.62 0.00
CA LEU A 327 14.12 -13.69 -1.02
C LEU A 327 13.88 -14.92 -1.89
N LEU A 328 13.51 -14.72 -3.14
CA LEU A 328 13.27 -15.80 -4.11
C LEU A 328 14.57 -16.06 -4.87
N ALA A 329 15.20 -17.19 -4.61
CA ALA A 329 16.47 -17.58 -5.20
C ALA A 329 16.32 -18.74 -6.18
N GLY A 330 16.93 -18.64 -7.36
CA GLY A 330 16.85 -19.68 -8.38
C GLY A 330 17.42 -19.24 -9.72
N THR A 331 17.47 -20.16 -10.67
CA THR A 331 17.90 -19.85 -12.03
C THR A 331 16.99 -18.81 -12.68
N PRO A 332 17.45 -18.04 -13.69
CA PRO A 332 16.59 -17.20 -14.48
C PRO A 332 15.40 -17.99 -15.09
N GLY A 333 14.24 -17.36 -15.25
CA GLY A 333 13.11 -17.96 -15.96
C GLY A 333 12.41 -19.14 -15.26
N VAL A 334 12.53 -19.29 -13.93
CA VAL A 334 11.83 -20.34 -13.15
C VAL A 334 10.53 -19.87 -12.49
N GLY A 335 10.12 -18.62 -12.73
CA GLY A 335 8.84 -18.10 -12.23
C GLY A 335 8.94 -17.18 -11.01
N LYS A 336 10.14 -16.69 -10.60
CA LYS A 336 10.30 -15.77 -9.45
C LYS A 336 9.46 -14.51 -9.60
N THR A 337 9.65 -13.77 -10.70
CA THR A 337 8.89 -12.55 -11.00
C THR A 337 7.40 -12.84 -11.24
N GLU A 338 7.09 -13.99 -11.84
CA GLU A 338 5.70 -14.43 -12.06
C GLU A 338 4.96 -14.70 -10.74
N THR A 339 5.68 -15.18 -9.72
CA THR A 339 5.12 -15.33 -8.37
C THR A 339 4.70 -13.99 -7.76
N ALA A 340 5.50 -12.94 -7.93
CA ALA A 340 5.15 -11.61 -7.45
C ALA A 340 3.88 -11.07 -8.14
N LYS A 341 3.77 -11.25 -9.48
CA LYS A 341 2.56 -10.90 -10.23
C LYS A 341 1.34 -11.72 -9.79
N ALA A 342 1.51 -13.04 -9.68
CA ALA A 342 0.44 -13.92 -9.23
C ALA A 342 -0.02 -13.58 -7.82
N LEU A 343 0.89 -13.18 -6.93
CA LEU A 343 0.56 -12.75 -5.58
C LEU A 343 -0.20 -11.43 -5.59
N ALA A 344 0.24 -10.42 -6.36
CA ALA A 344 -0.48 -9.16 -6.52
C ALA A 344 -1.91 -9.40 -7.03
N ALA A 345 -2.08 -10.16 -8.10
CA ALA A 345 -3.38 -10.44 -8.68
C ALA A 345 -4.31 -11.26 -7.77
N ASN A 346 -3.81 -12.27 -7.05
CA ASN A 346 -4.65 -13.19 -6.28
C ASN A 346 -4.82 -12.83 -4.80
N TYR A 347 -3.84 -12.15 -4.19
CA TYR A 347 -3.91 -11.71 -2.79
C TYR A 347 -4.41 -10.28 -2.67
N PHE A 348 -3.89 -9.35 -3.48
CA PHE A 348 -4.34 -7.96 -3.50
C PHE A 348 -5.43 -7.70 -4.54
N GLY A 349 -5.79 -8.70 -5.37
CA GLY A 349 -6.93 -8.67 -6.29
C GLY A 349 -6.72 -7.92 -7.61
N ASP A 350 -5.54 -7.34 -7.85
CA ASP A 350 -5.20 -6.61 -9.07
C ASP A 350 -3.69 -6.74 -9.35
N ASP A 351 -3.33 -7.02 -10.58
CA ASP A 351 -1.93 -7.07 -11.04
C ASP A 351 -1.23 -5.69 -10.98
N ARG A 352 -2.00 -4.61 -10.99
CA ARG A 352 -1.52 -3.22 -10.79
C ARG A 352 -1.01 -2.98 -9.36
N GLN A 353 -1.37 -3.82 -8.40
CA GLN A 353 -0.84 -3.79 -7.03
C GLN A 353 0.57 -4.41 -6.95
N LEU A 354 1.33 -4.36 -8.03
CA LEU A 354 2.73 -4.73 -8.12
C LEU A 354 3.61 -3.50 -8.36
N ILE A 355 4.32 -3.10 -7.33
CA ILE A 355 5.38 -2.07 -7.43
C ILE A 355 6.67 -2.81 -7.77
N ARG A 356 7.28 -2.52 -8.92
CA ARG A 356 8.51 -3.20 -9.38
C ARG A 356 9.66 -2.23 -9.52
N PHE A 357 10.80 -2.60 -8.94
CA PHE A 357 12.09 -1.95 -9.15
C PHE A 357 13.12 -2.97 -9.64
N ASP A 358 13.80 -2.64 -10.73
CA ASP A 358 15.00 -3.34 -11.16
C ASP A 358 16.20 -2.74 -10.43
N MET A 359 16.84 -3.54 -9.57
CA MET A 359 17.92 -3.03 -8.73
C MET A 359 19.19 -2.69 -9.50
N SER A 360 19.29 -3.11 -10.76
CA SER A 360 20.37 -2.70 -11.66
C SER A 360 20.35 -1.20 -11.99
N GLU A 361 19.17 -0.53 -11.89
CA GLU A 361 19.04 0.91 -12.04
C GLU A 361 19.69 1.70 -10.89
N PHE A 362 19.94 1.04 -9.76
CA PHE A 362 20.43 1.63 -8.52
C PHE A 362 21.84 1.14 -8.17
N LYS A 363 22.69 0.95 -9.17
CA LYS A 363 24.06 0.39 -9.03
C LYS A 363 25.12 1.42 -8.63
N PHE A 364 24.91 2.73 -8.82
CA PHE A 364 25.95 3.77 -8.67
C PHE A 364 25.64 4.75 -7.53
N ALA A 365 26.45 4.72 -6.53
CA ALA A 365 26.46 5.12 -5.14
C ALA A 365 25.66 6.34 -4.63
N LYS A 366 25.98 7.56 -4.91
CA LYS A 366 25.44 8.68 -4.10
C LYS A 366 24.04 9.20 -4.51
N GLN A 367 23.71 9.14 -5.79
CA GLN A 367 22.40 9.56 -6.28
C GLN A 367 21.36 8.44 -6.23
N SER A 368 21.81 7.18 -6.18
CA SER A 368 20.95 6.00 -6.22
C SER A 368 20.15 5.81 -4.94
N MET A 369 20.75 6.07 -3.76
CA MET A 369 20.07 5.93 -2.46
C MET A 369 18.91 6.93 -2.32
N ALA A 370 19.18 8.23 -2.51
CA ALA A 370 18.15 9.26 -2.42
C ALA A 370 17.04 9.05 -3.46
N ARG A 371 17.43 8.75 -4.71
CA ARG A 371 16.51 8.47 -5.79
C ARG A 371 15.65 7.21 -5.53
N PHE A 372 16.24 6.15 -4.98
CA PHE A 372 15.49 4.96 -4.60
C PHE A 372 14.52 5.27 -3.45
N ALA A 373 15.00 5.95 -2.39
CA ALA A 373 14.19 6.34 -1.25
C ALA A 373 12.97 7.17 -1.66
N GLU A 374 13.16 8.17 -2.54
CA GLU A 374 12.06 9.01 -3.02
C GLU A 374 11.07 8.22 -3.87
N ARG A 375 11.55 7.45 -4.86
CA ARG A 375 10.68 6.68 -5.76
C ARG A 375 9.90 5.58 -5.03
N VAL A 376 10.54 4.85 -4.10
CA VAL A 376 9.84 3.80 -3.34
C VAL A 376 8.84 4.40 -2.35
N ALA A 377 9.20 5.53 -1.70
CA ALA A 377 8.31 6.24 -0.80
C ALA A 377 7.06 6.76 -1.52
N GLU A 378 7.23 7.35 -2.71
CA GLU A 378 6.12 7.83 -3.52
C GLU A 378 5.23 6.68 -3.99
N ALA A 379 5.81 5.61 -4.53
CA ALA A 379 5.04 4.46 -5.02
C ALA A 379 4.23 3.80 -3.89
N VAL A 380 4.83 3.60 -2.71
CA VAL A 380 4.17 2.98 -1.55
C VAL A 380 3.10 3.89 -0.97
N LYS A 381 3.29 5.20 -0.97
CA LYS A 381 2.27 6.16 -0.52
C LYS A 381 0.97 6.02 -1.32
N PHE A 382 1.06 5.78 -2.64
CA PHE A 382 -0.12 5.58 -3.49
C PHE A 382 -0.66 4.15 -3.46
N HIS A 383 0.18 3.15 -3.15
CA HIS A 383 -0.18 1.73 -3.13
C HIS A 383 0.33 1.05 -1.86
N PRO A 384 -0.20 1.41 -0.66
CA PRO A 384 0.26 0.86 0.62
C PRO A 384 -0.05 -0.64 0.77
N TYR A 385 -1.01 -1.16 0.01
CA TYR A 385 -1.40 -2.59 -0.03
C TYR A 385 -0.99 -3.21 -1.36
N SER A 386 0.29 -3.57 -1.47
CA SER A 386 0.84 -4.06 -2.72
C SER A 386 2.00 -5.03 -2.50
N VAL A 387 2.44 -5.67 -3.56
CA VAL A 387 3.70 -6.40 -3.61
C VAL A 387 4.79 -5.45 -4.06
N LEU A 388 5.81 -5.25 -3.23
CA LEU A 388 7.04 -4.57 -3.60
C LEU A 388 8.05 -5.59 -4.12
N LEU A 389 8.27 -5.61 -5.42
CA LEU A 389 9.25 -6.48 -6.08
C LEU A 389 10.55 -5.73 -6.33
N LEU A 390 11.63 -6.22 -5.72
CA LEU A 390 13.00 -5.76 -5.93
C LEU A 390 13.73 -6.85 -6.74
N ASP A 391 13.84 -6.63 -8.04
CA ASP A 391 14.37 -7.63 -8.97
C ASP A 391 15.91 -7.54 -9.03
N GLU A 392 16.59 -8.69 -8.95
CA GLU A 392 18.06 -8.82 -9.00
C GLU A 392 18.77 -8.01 -7.88
N ILE A 393 18.42 -8.30 -6.62
CA ILE A 393 18.87 -7.55 -5.44
C ILE A 393 20.40 -7.46 -5.33
N GLU A 394 21.14 -8.45 -5.84
CA GLU A 394 22.61 -8.49 -5.88
C GLU A 394 23.25 -7.39 -6.74
N LYS A 395 22.44 -6.69 -7.55
CA LYS A 395 22.94 -5.60 -8.39
C LYS A 395 22.83 -4.22 -7.73
N ALA A 396 22.15 -4.15 -6.60
CA ALA A 396 21.96 -2.90 -5.87
C ALA A 396 23.28 -2.40 -5.25
N ASP A 397 23.40 -1.07 -5.16
CA ASP A 397 24.47 -0.46 -4.37
C ASP A 397 24.33 -0.82 -2.88
N PRO A 398 25.42 -1.10 -2.15
CA PRO A 398 25.37 -1.38 -0.72
C PRO A 398 24.62 -0.36 0.13
N MET A 399 24.66 0.94 -0.23
CA MET A 399 23.90 1.99 0.48
C MET A 399 22.38 1.84 0.29
N VAL A 400 21.93 1.30 -0.84
CA VAL A 400 20.52 1.00 -1.06
C VAL A 400 20.10 -0.21 -0.23
N LEU A 401 20.98 -1.22 -0.07
CA LEU A 401 20.74 -2.35 0.84
C LEU A 401 20.63 -1.90 2.30
N ASP A 402 21.46 -0.94 2.74
CA ASP A 402 21.36 -0.36 4.08
C ASP A 402 20.01 0.36 4.32
N LEU A 403 19.47 0.99 3.30
CA LEU A 403 18.14 1.60 3.38
C LEU A 403 17.02 0.56 3.44
N LEU A 404 17.18 -0.56 2.73
CA LEU A 404 16.25 -1.69 2.83
C LEU A 404 16.26 -2.34 4.21
N LEU A 405 17.38 -2.33 4.93
CA LEU A 405 17.44 -2.78 6.33
C LEU A 405 16.43 -2.02 7.20
N GLN A 406 16.33 -0.69 7.05
CA GLN A 406 15.36 0.11 7.80
C GLN A 406 13.91 -0.31 7.50
N ILE A 407 13.61 -0.59 6.22
CA ILE A 407 12.28 -1.08 5.83
C ILE A 407 11.98 -2.45 6.43
N LEU A 408 12.95 -3.37 6.39
CA LEU A 408 12.78 -4.74 6.88
C LEU A 408 12.74 -4.85 8.42
N ASP A 409 13.39 -3.92 9.13
CA ASP A 409 13.43 -3.90 10.60
C ASP A 409 12.31 -3.11 11.23
N ASP A 410 12.13 -1.86 10.78
CA ASP A 410 11.21 -0.90 11.39
C ASP A 410 9.85 -0.86 10.67
N GLY A 411 9.73 -1.46 9.50
CA GLY A 411 8.53 -1.38 8.66
C GLY A 411 8.21 0.03 8.21
N ARG A 412 9.20 0.93 8.17
CA ARG A 412 9.03 2.34 7.80
C ARG A 412 10.29 2.89 7.14
N LEU A 413 10.12 3.92 6.34
CA LEU A 413 11.20 4.68 5.74
C LEU A 413 10.94 6.17 5.95
N THR A 414 11.94 6.90 6.42
CA THR A 414 11.88 8.36 6.52
C THR A 414 12.69 8.96 5.37
N ASN A 415 12.02 9.74 4.51
CA ASN A 415 12.68 10.42 3.39
C ASN A 415 13.46 11.67 3.85
N GLU A 416 14.22 12.28 2.94
CA GLU A 416 15.01 13.49 3.22
C GLU A 416 14.16 14.70 3.67
N ARG A 417 12.87 14.70 3.39
CA ARG A 417 11.91 15.73 3.80
C ARG A 417 11.34 15.48 5.20
N GLY A 418 11.81 14.43 5.92
CA GLY A 418 11.32 14.07 7.24
C GLY A 418 9.96 13.34 7.25
N GLN A 419 9.41 12.98 6.07
CA GLN A 419 8.15 12.23 5.98
C GLN A 419 8.43 10.76 6.21
N THR A 420 7.71 10.14 7.14
CA THR A 420 7.79 8.72 7.43
C THR A 420 6.67 7.98 6.69
N ILE A 421 7.06 7.01 5.86
CA ILE A 421 6.16 6.15 5.09
C ILE A 421 6.12 4.76 5.73
N ASN A 422 4.92 4.20 5.84
CA ASN A 422 4.68 2.88 6.42
C ASN A 422 4.78 1.79 5.34
N PHE A 423 5.54 0.73 5.62
CA PHE A 423 5.75 -0.43 4.75
C PHE A 423 5.17 -1.73 5.33
N LYS A 424 4.55 -1.68 6.50
CA LYS A 424 4.09 -2.87 7.25
C LYS A 424 3.10 -3.73 6.48
N ASP A 425 2.26 -3.10 5.67
CA ASP A 425 1.17 -3.76 4.95
C ASP A 425 1.58 -4.27 3.56
N LEU A 426 2.84 -4.05 3.18
CA LEU A 426 3.41 -4.57 1.95
C LEU A 426 3.88 -6.01 2.11
N ILE A 427 3.96 -6.71 0.98
CA ILE A 427 4.74 -7.93 0.85
C ILE A 427 5.97 -7.61 0.01
N VAL A 428 7.14 -7.65 0.63
CA VAL A 428 8.42 -7.37 -0.04
C VAL A 428 8.94 -8.67 -0.63
N ILE A 429 9.09 -8.71 -1.95
CA ILE A 429 9.69 -9.82 -2.68
C ILE A 429 10.98 -9.33 -3.31
N MET A 430 12.08 -9.99 -2.95
CA MET A 430 13.39 -9.78 -3.55
C MET A 430 13.72 -10.99 -4.41
N THR A 431 14.31 -10.79 -5.59
CA THR A 431 14.78 -11.91 -6.42
C THR A 431 16.29 -11.90 -6.52
N THR A 432 16.87 -13.10 -6.63
CA THR A 432 18.31 -13.27 -6.86
C THR A 432 18.61 -14.47 -7.74
N ASN A 433 19.71 -14.38 -8.47
CA ASN A 433 20.28 -15.49 -9.24
C ASN A 433 21.54 -16.06 -8.56
N ILE A 434 21.93 -15.54 -7.39
CA ILE A 434 23.07 -16.05 -6.62
C ILE A 434 22.80 -17.52 -6.25
N GLY A 435 23.86 -18.33 -6.27
CA GLY A 435 23.78 -19.73 -5.89
C GLY A 435 23.02 -20.62 -6.88
N HIS A 436 22.69 -20.15 -8.08
CA HIS A 436 21.95 -20.93 -9.07
C HIS A 436 22.62 -22.25 -9.44
N GLN A 437 23.96 -22.32 -9.46
CA GLN A 437 24.68 -23.56 -9.71
C GLN A 437 24.47 -24.60 -8.61
N LEU A 438 24.51 -24.17 -7.33
CA LEU A 438 24.23 -25.04 -6.18
C LEU A 438 22.81 -25.61 -6.25
N ILE A 439 21.87 -24.80 -6.72
CA ILE A 439 20.46 -25.22 -6.89
C ILE A 439 20.34 -26.26 -8.01
N ILE A 440 21.02 -26.07 -9.14
CA ILE A 440 21.04 -27.03 -10.27
C ILE A 440 21.67 -28.36 -9.83
N GLU A 441 22.81 -28.30 -9.15
CA GLU A 441 23.52 -29.48 -8.63
C GLU A 441 22.65 -30.28 -7.64
N ARG A 442 21.96 -29.56 -6.73
CA ARG A 442 21.02 -30.18 -5.80
C ARG A 442 19.83 -30.81 -6.53
N ALA A 443 19.25 -30.12 -7.51
CA ALA A 443 18.13 -30.62 -8.28
C ALA A 443 18.46 -31.88 -9.09
N ALA A 444 19.73 -32.09 -9.43
CA ALA A 444 20.21 -33.29 -10.11
C ALA A 444 20.30 -34.53 -9.18
N LYS A 445 20.19 -34.36 -7.86
CA LYS A 445 20.20 -35.45 -6.89
C LYS A 445 18.80 -36.02 -6.70
N SER A 446 18.72 -37.28 -6.21
CA SER A 446 17.44 -37.92 -5.90
C SER A 446 16.65 -37.13 -4.84
N GLU A 447 15.34 -37.26 -4.85
CA GLU A 447 14.46 -36.61 -3.88
C GLU A 447 14.76 -37.05 -2.44
N ALA A 448 15.08 -38.32 -2.23
CA ALA A 448 15.52 -38.85 -0.93
C ALA A 448 16.79 -38.14 -0.42
N TYR A 449 17.79 -37.95 -1.28
CA TYR A 449 19.01 -37.20 -0.93
C TYR A 449 18.71 -35.73 -0.59
N ARG A 450 17.83 -35.07 -1.37
CA ARG A 450 17.48 -33.66 -1.16
C ARG A 450 16.74 -33.41 0.15
N ASN A 451 15.96 -34.38 0.61
CA ASN A 451 15.13 -34.28 1.81
C ASN A 451 15.81 -34.82 3.07
N GLU A 452 17.02 -35.40 2.94
CA GLU A 452 17.79 -35.84 4.10
C GLU A 452 18.25 -34.62 4.93
N PRO A 453 18.01 -34.61 6.27
CA PRO A 453 18.28 -33.44 7.11
C PRO A 453 19.71 -32.90 7.01
N ASN A 454 20.69 -33.77 7.01
CA ASN A 454 22.10 -33.38 6.93
C ASN A 454 22.44 -32.70 5.59
N ASN A 455 21.90 -33.20 4.50
CA ASN A 455 22.08 -32.62 3.17
C ASN A 455 21.35 -31.28 3.02
N LEU A 456 20.21 -31.14 3.66
CA LEU A 456 19.45 -29.88 3.68
C LEU A 456 20.25 -28.79 4.43
N VAL A 457 20.72 -29.08 5.64
CA VAL A 457 21.54 -28.15 6.44
C VAL A 457 22.84 -27.76 5.70
N ALA A 458 23.51 -28.75 5.10
CA ALA A 458 24.71 -28.48 4.31
C ALA A 458 24.41 -27.57 3.10
N PHE A 459 23.30 -27.80 2.42
CA PHE A 459 22.88 -26.95 1.30
C PHE A 459 22.56 -25.53 1.76
N GLU A 460 21.78 -25.36 2.83
CA GLU A 460 21.43 -24.05 3.38
C GLU A 460 22.69 -23.24 3.75
N LYS A 461 23.64 -23.88 4.42
CA LYS A 461 24.92 -23.25 4.77
C LYS A 461 25.73 -22.84 3.54
N ASN A 462 25.84 -23.73 2.54
CA ASN A 462 26.57 -23.42 1.30
C ASN A 462 25.86 -22.30 0.52
N PHE A 463 24.55 -22.27 0.54
CA PHE A 463 23.76 -21.23 -0.10
C PHE A 463 23.93 -19.87 0.59
N GLU A 464 23.91 -19.85 1.92
CA GLU A 464 24.21 -18.65 2.73
C GLU A 464 25.63 -18.13 2.44
N ASN A 465 26.62 -19.02 2.38
CA ASN A 465 27.97 -18.64 1.99
C ASN A 465 28.03 -18.05 0.57
N ALA A 466 27.23 -18.54 -0.36
CA ALA A 466 27.16 -17.98 -1.71
C ALA A 466 26.55 -16.57 -1.71
N LEU A 467 25.54 -16.30 -0.86
CA LEU A 467 24.97 -14.96 -0.69
C LEU A 467 26.01 -13.99 -0.11
N LEU A 468 26.76 -14.41 0.91
CA LEU A 468 27.85 -13.62 1.51
C LEU A 468 28.99 -13.35 0.52
N GLY A 469 29.34 -14.35 -0.29
CA GLY A 469 30.36 -14.21 -1.35
C GLY A 469 29.97 -13.24 -2.48
N ALA A 470 28.69 -12.92 -2.59
CA ALA A 470 28.16 -11.95 -3.53
C ALA A 470 27.87 -10.57 -2.90
N GLU A 471 28.61 -10.23 -1.84
CA GLU A 471 28.58 -8.93 -1.14
C GLU A 471 27.27 -8.63 -0.39
N LEU A 472 26.33 -9.59 -0.27
CA LEU A 472 25.18 -9.44 0.61
C LEU A 472 25.64 -9.63 2.06
N ARG A 473 25.48 -8.58 2.88
CA ARG A 473 25.93 -8.61 4.28
C ARG A 473 25.11 -9.59 5.12
N GLN A 474 25.73 -10.24 6.10
CA GLN A 474 25.06 -11.14 7.05
C GLN A 474 23.87 -10.47 7.74
N GLU A 475 24.02 -9.18 8.08
CA GLU A 475 22.97 -8.40 8.70
C GLU A 475 21.71 -8.34 7.81
N PHE A 476 21.89 -8.06 6.51
CA PHE A 476 20.78 -8.01 5.55
C PHE A 476 20.09 -9.38 5.40
N ILE A 477 20.88 -10.46 5.27
CA ILE A 477 20.35 -11.82 5.13
C ILE A 477 19.51 -12.20 6.36
N SER A 478 19.95 -11.83 7.57
CA SER A 478 19.25 -12.15 8.82
C SER A 478 17.92 -11.40 9.01
N ARG A 479 17.68 -10.31 8.27
CA ARG A 479 16.44 -9.52 8.31
C ARG A 479 15.40 -9.98 7.30
N ILE A 480 15.78 -10.85 6.38
CA ILE A 480 14.85 -11.43 5.42
C ILE A 480 13.95 -12.45 6.13
N GLY A 481 12.65 -12.29 6.01
CA GLY A 481 11.67 -13.15 6.68
C GLY A 481 11.77 -14.62 6.26
N ALA A 482 11.96 -14.90 4.96
CA ALA A 482 12.24 -16.25 4.48
C ALA A 482 13.00 -16.25 3.14
N ILE A 483 13.96 -17.18 3.03
CA ILE A 483 14.64 -17.48 1.78
C ILE A 483 13.94 -18.68 1.14
N ILE A 484 13.52 -18.51 -0.11
CA ILE A 484 12.71 -19.49 -0.85
C ILE A 484 13.46 -19.90 -2.10
N ILE A 485 13.78 -21.18 -2.18
CA ILE A 485 14.51 -21.76 -3.30
C ILE A 485 13.55 -22.20 -4.39
N TYR A 486 13.78 -21.72 -5.60
CA TYR A 486 13.10 -22.11 -6.83
C TYR A 486 13.91 -23.17 -7.54
N GLU A 487 13.33 -24.36 -7.69
CA GLU A 487 14.01 -25.46 -8.38
C GLU A 487 13.91 -25.27 -9.91
N PRO A 488 14.86 -25.80 -10.69
CA PRO A 488 14.75 -25.84 -12.15
C PRO A 488 13.48 -26.57 -12.57
N LEU A 489 12.81 -26.04 -13.58
CA LEU A 489 11.58 -26.64 -14.11
C LEU A 489 11.84 -27.99 -14.77
N GLU A 490 10.93 -28.93 -14.61
CA GLU A 490 10.95 -30.19 -15.33
C GLU A 490 10.21 -30.07 -16.68
N ILE A 491 10.50 -30.98 -17.62
CA ILE A 491 9.90 -30.95 -18.96
C ILE A 491 8.36 -30.92 -18.94
N PRO A 492 7.67 -31.69 -18.08
CA PRO A 492 6.20 -31.61 -17.96
C PRO A 492 5.71 -30.21 -17.58
N ASP A 493 6.43 -29.51 -16.67
CA ASP A 493 6.09 -28.16 -16.26
C ASP A 493 6.29 -27.16 -17.40
N VAL A 494 7.40 -27.30 -18.14
CA VAL A 494 7.68 -26.46 -19.32
C VAL A 494 6.59 -26.64 -20.39
N LYS A 495 6.18 -27.87 -20.67
CA LYS A 495 5.07 -28.15 -21.59
C LYS A 495 3.77 -27.45 -21.15
N ARG A 496 3.47 -27.49 -19.86
CA ARG A 496 2.29 -26.81 -19.30
C ARG A 496 2.38 -25.29 -19.42
N ILE A 497 3.56 -24.72 -19.19
CA ILE A 497 3.81 -23.28 -19.39
C ILE A 497 3.58 -22.88 -20.85
N ILE A 498 4.10 -23.67 -21.79
CA ILE A 498 3.89 -23.44 -23.22
C ILE A 498 2.40 -23.45 -23.55
N GLN A 499 1.65 -24.45 -23.07
CA GLN A 499 0.21 -24.54 -23.28
C GLN A 499 -0.53 -23.31 -22.73
N LEU A 500 -0.17 -22.82 -21.52
CA LEU A 500 -0.76 -21.59 -20.96
C LEU A 500 -0.48 -20.38 -21.84
N LYS A 501 0.76 -20.22 -22.34
CA LYS A 501 1.12 -19.11 -23.24
C LYS A 501 0.39 -19.19 -24.58
N LEU A 502 0.31 -20.38 -25.18
CA LEU A 502 -0.43 -20.57 -26.43
C LEU A 502 -1.95 -20.34 -26.24
N ASN A 503 -2.53 -20.76 -25.11
CA ASN A 503 -3.93 -20.48 -24.79
C ASN A 503 -4.18 -18.97 -24.59
N HIS A 504 -3.22 -18.25 -24.00
CA HIS A 504 -3.31 -16.80 -23.88
C HIS A 504 -3.28 -16.13 -25.26
N LEU A 505 -2.39 -16.57 -26.11
CA LEU A 505 -2.27 -16.09 -27.49
C LEU A 505 -3.53 -16.39 -28.32
N ASP A 506 -4.13 -17.58 -28.15
CA ASP A 506 -5.42 -17.93 -28.78
C ASP A 506 -6.53 -16.96 -28.36
N LYS A 507 -6.63 -16.64 -27.06
CA LYS A 507 -7.59 -15.64 -26.58
C LYS A 507 -7.35 -14.24 -27.16
N GLN A 508 -6.09 -13.85 -27.35
CA GLN A 508 -5.75 -12.58 -28.01
C GLN A 508 -6.13 -12.59 -29.48
N ALA A 509 -5.81 -13.67 -30.18
CA ALA A 509 -6.17 -13.85 -31.58
C ALA A 509 -7.70 -13.89 -31.78
N ALA A 510 -8.43 -14.52 -30.85
CA ALA A 510 -9.89 -14.58 -30.88
C ALA A 510 -10.55 -13.19 -30.83
N ARG A 511 -9.97 -12.23 -30.13
CA ARG A 511 -10.43 -10.81 -30.15
C ARG A 511 -10.29 -10.15 -31.52
N GLN A 512 -9.41 -10.67 -32.37
CA GLN A 512 -9.19 -10.22 -33.75
C GLN A 512 -9.98 -11.08 -34.78
N GLY A 513 -10.77 -12.05 -34.29
CA GLY A 513 -11.54 -12.97 -35.14
C GLY A 513 -10.74 -14.15 -35.69
N TYR A 514 -9.66 -14.55 -35.01
CA TYR A 514 -8.83 -15.70 -35.39
C TYR A 514 -8.74 -16.74 -34.29
N ARG A 515 -8.47 -17.98 -34.65
CA ARG A 515 -8.28 -19.12 -33.75
C ARG A 515 -6.92 -19.76 -33.96
N LEU A 516 -6.29 -20.24 -32.88
CA LEU A 516 -5.07 -21.02 -32.94
C LEU A 516 -5.39 -22.50 -32.77
N ILE A 517 -4.94 -23.31 -33.71
CA ILE A 517 -5.09 -24.76 -33.68
C ILE A 517 -3.69 -25.37 -33.63
N TYR A 518 -3.33 -25.95 -32.50
CA TYR A 518 -2.01 -26.51 -32.28
C TYR A 518 -2.04 -27.92 -31.65
N GLN A 519 -3.22 -28.40 -31.25
CA GLN A 519 -3.39 -29.74 -30.71
C GLN A 519 -3.95 -30.69 -31.77
N PRO A 520 -3.36 -31.89 -31.96
CA PRO A 520 -3.84 -32.87 -32.97
C PRO A 520 -5.31 -33.25 -32.83
N GLU A 521 -5.80 -33.33 -31.59
CA GLU A 521 -7.21 -33.66 -31.32
C GLU A 521 -8.18 -32.58 -31.82
N GLN A 522 -7.77 -31.33 -31.80
CA GLN A 522 -8.56 -30.21 -32.34
C GLN A 522 -8.58 -30.26 -33.88
N VAL A 523 -7.44 -30.63 -34.47
CA VAL A 523 -7.33 -30.76 -35.94
C VAL A 523 -8.18 -31.90 -36.46
N GLY A 524 -8.17 -33.08 -35.80
CA GLY A 524 -8.93 -34.24 -36.21
C GLY A 524 -10.45 -34.07 -36.10
N LYS A 525 -10.94 -33.24 -35.17
CA LYS A 525 -12.36 -32.90 -35.05
C LYS A 525 -12.82 -31.88 -36.10
N LEU A 526 -11.95 -30.98 -36.52
CA LEU A 526 -12.27 -29.88 -37.41
C LEU A 526 -12.00 -30.21 -38.90
N ILE A 527 -11.11 -31.17 -39.17
CA ILE A 527 -10.74 -31.62 -40.52
C ILE A 527 -10.62 -33.14 -40.49
N PRO A 528 -11.73 -33.88 -40.72
CA PRO A 528 -11.76 -35.36 -40.61
C PRO A 528 -10.76 -36.12 -41.48
N ASP A 529 -10.39 -35.58 -42.64
CA ASP A 529 -9.45 -36.20 -43.60
C ASP A 529 -8.03 -35.60 -43.52
N PHE A 530 -7.68 -34.98 -42.39
CA PHE A 530 -6.41 -34.30 -42.23
C PHE A 530 -5.25 -35.29 -42.00
N THR A 531 -4.42 -35.50 -43.01
CA THR A 531 -3.17 -36.24 -42.90
C THR A 531 -1.99 -35.27 -42.63
N LEU A 532 -1.29 -35.49 -41.52
CA LEU A 532 -0.02 -34.85 -41.21
C LEU A 532 1.09 -35.46 -42.09
N GLY A 533 1.29 -34.92 -43.29
CA GLY A 533 2.24 -35.50 -44.24
C GLY A 533 1.93 -36.94 -44.62
N GLU A 534 2.74 -37.56 -45.47
CA GLU A 534 2.51 -38.94 -45.93
C GLU A 534 2.69 -40.06 -44.86
N GLU A 535 3.00 -39.71 -43.61
CA GLU A 535 3.11 -40.68 -42.50
C GLU A 535 1.83 -40.69 -41.65
N LYS A 536 1.20 -41.87 -41.60
CA LYS A 536 0.14 -42.18 -40.65
C LYS A 536 0.67 -42.05 -39.24
N VAL A 537 0.23 -41.04 -38.49
CA VAL A 537 0.51 -40.88 -37.06
C VAL A 537 -0.07 -42.06 -36.30
N ASN A 538 0.79 -42.91 -35.74
CA ASN A 538 0.36 -44.04 -34.90
C ASN A 538 -0.36 -43.50 -33.66
N GLU A 539 -1.52 -44.08 -33.32
CA GLU A 539 -2.40 -43.70 -32.18
C GLU A 539 -1.71 -43.62 -30.82
N HIS A 540 -0.48 -44.14 -30.68
CA HIS A 540 0.29 -44.16 -29.44
C HIS A 540 1.19 -42.92 -29.21
N SER A 541 1.38 -42.03 -30.21
CA SER A 541 2.20 -40.81 -30.09
C SER A 541 1.40 -39.55 -29.76
N VAL A 542 0.09 -39.68 -29.54
CA VAL A 542 -0.88 -38.56 -29.51
C VAL A 542 -0.96 -37.80 -28.17
N LYS A 543 -0.12 -38.09 -27.17
CA LYS A 543 -0.20 -37.41 -25.84
C LYS A 543 0.56 -36.09 -25.73
N SER A 544 1.38 -35.69 -26.70
CA SER A 544 2.03 -34.39 -26.73
C SER A 544 1.80 -33.69 -28.07
N SER A 545 1.46 -32.41 -28.04
CA SER A 545 1.40 -31.60 -29.25
C SER A 545 2.79 -31.49 -29.85
N PRO A 546 3.01 -31.81 -31.14
CA PRO A 546 4.31 -31.64 -31.79
C PRO A 546 4.84 -30.22 -31.70
N LEU A 547 3.97 -29.21 -31.77
CA LEU A 547 4.37 -27.79 -31.57
C LEU A 547 4.91 -27.55 -30.15
N VAL A 548 4.28 -28.13 -29.14
CA VAL A 548 4.74 -27.98 -27.74
C VAL A 548 6.12 -28.62 -27.56
N ASP A 549 6.35 -29.82 -28.11
CA ASP A 549 7.66 -30.48 -28.03
C ASP A 549 8.75 -29.73 -28.81
N PHE A 550 8.43 -29.18 -29.96
CA PHE A 550 9.29 -28.31 -30.75
C PHE A 550 9.68 -27.05 -29.95
N LEU A 551 8.72 -26.38 -29.31
CA LEU A 551 8.97 -25.20 -28.51
C LEU A 551 9.78 -25.52 -27.23
N VAL A 552 9.60 -26.71 -26.63
CA VAL A 552 10.46 -27.16 -25.52
C VAL A 552 11.91 -27.26 -25.97
N ASP A 553 12.17 -27.90 -27.11
CA ASP A 553 13.51 -28.07 -27.64
C ASP A 553 14.19 -26.71 -27.98
N LYS A 554 13.45 -25.79 -28.59
CA LYS A 554 13.97 -24.48 -28.98
C LYS A 554 14.08 -23.51 -27.80
N GLY A 555 13.10 -23.48 -26.92
CA GLY A 555 12.90 -22.43 -25.91
C GLY A 555 13.27 -22.79 -24.49
N TYR A 556 13.69 -24.03 -24.15
CA TYR A 556 14.02 -24.41 -22.79
C TYR A 556 15.49 -24.77 -22.62
N ARG A 557 16.12 -24.23 -21.56
CA ARG A 557 17.48 -24.59 -21.10
C ARG A 557 17.50 -24.60 -19.57
N LYS A 558 17.96 -25.67 -18.95
CA LYS A 558 18.01 -25.78 -17.47
C LYS A 558 18.72 -24.61 -16.78
N SER A 559 19.71 -24.02 -17.42
CA SER A 559 20.47 -22.88 -16.89
C SER A 559 19.77 -21.51 -17.08
N GLN A 560 18.85 -21.42 -18.04
CA GLN A 560 18.13 -20.18 -18.40
C GLN A 560 16.63 -20.28 -18.15
N GLY A 561 16.14 -21.46 -17.75
CA GLY A 561 14.72 -21.72 -17.56
C GLY A 561 13.92 -21.56 -18.83
N VAL A 562 12.72 -21.00 -18.72
CA VAL A 562 11.83 -20.73 -19.85
C VAL A 562 12.00 -19.32 -20.46
N ARG A 563 13.06 -18.58 -20.12
CA ARG A 563 13.28 -17.22 -20.66
C ARG A 563 13.43 -17.22 -22.20
N PRO A 564 14.19 -18.17 -22.83
CA PRO A 564 14.28 -18.22 -24.28
C PRO A 564 12.99 -18.68 -24.97
N LEU A 565 12.00 -19.17 -24.23
CA LEU A 565 10.73 -19.62 -24.76
C LEU A 565 9.89 -18.49 -25.34
N ASP A 566 9.96 -17.30 -24.74
CA ASP A 566 9.24 -16.13 -25.23
C ASP A 566 9.74 -15.72 -26.63
N ASP A 567 11.06 -15.72 -26.81
CA ASP A 567 11.67 -15.46 -28.12
C ASP A 567 11.26 -16.54 -29.14
N SER A 568 11.24 -17.82 -28.72
CA SER A 568 10.83 -18.91 -29.59
C SER A 568 9.34 -18.85 -29.96
N ILE A 569 8.45 -18.52 -29.03
CA ILE A 569 7.02 -18.34 -29.33
C ILE A 569 6.85 -17.13 -30.25
N MET A 570 7.56 -16.04 -30.00
CA MET A 570 7.50 -14.85 -30.84
C MET A 570 7.95 -15.17 -32.27
N GLU A 571 9.09 -15.84 -32.44
CA GLU A 571 9.65 -16.15 -33.77
C GLU A 571 8.79 -17.15 -34.54
N PHE A 572 8.40 -18.26 -33.90
CA PHE A 572 7.77 -19.38 -34.59
C PHE A 572 6.24 -19.34 -34.59
N VAL A 573 5.61 -18.54 -33.72
CA VAL A 573 4.16 -18.47 -33.60
C VAL A 573 3.64 -17.06 -33.85
N GLU A 574 4.00 -16.09 -33.00
CA GLU A 574 3.41 -14.75 -33.05
C GLU A 574 3.73 -13.99 -34.34
N ALA A 575 4.98 -14.01 -34.77
CA ALA A 575 5.40 -13.34 -36.02
C ALA A 575 4.65 -13.89 -37.22
N LYS A 576 4.44 -15.21 -37.28
CA LYS A 576 3.71 -15.84 -38.39
C LYS A 576 2.23 -15.47 -38.42
N ILE A 577 1.60 -15.35 -37.25
CA ILE A 577 0.23 -14.85 -37.13
C ILE A 577 0.16 -13.38 -37.56
N ALA A 578 1.09 -12.56 -37.07
CA ALA A 578 1.13 -11.15 -37.38
C ALA A 578 1.33 -10.91 -38.89
N ASP A 579 2.26 -11.64 -39.53
CA ASP A 579 2.51 -11.53 -40.99
C ASP A 579 1.24 -11.86 -41.79
N ALA A 580 0.50 -12.90 -41.39
CA ALA A 580 -0.72 -13.29 -42.08
C ALA A 580 -1.83 -12.23 -41.91
N ILE A 581 -2.04 -11.73 -40.68
CA ILE A 581 -3.04 -10.69 -40.38
C ILE A 581 -2.70 -9.40 -41.16
N LEU A 582 -1.43 -8.99 -41.19
CA LEU A 582 -0.99 -7.80 -41.91
C LEU A 582 -1.14 -7.95 -43.45
N ALA A 583 -0.86 -9.15 -43.98
CA ALA A 583 -1.08 -9.46 -45.39
C ALA A 583 -2.57 -9.38 -45.76
N GLU A 584 -3.47 -9.87 -44.92
CA GLU A 584 -4.91 -9.74 -45.13
C GLU A 584 -5.37 -8.29 -45.09
N ARG A 585 -4.91 -7.50 -44.11
CA ARG A 585 -5.24 -6.06 -44.05
C ARG A 585 -4.76 -5.30 -45.29
N ARG A 586 -3.64 -5.71 -45.87
CA ARG A 586 -3.08 -5.08 -47.08
C ARG A 586 -3.83 -5.48 -48.35
N THR A 587 -4.25 -6.73 -48.44
CA THR A 587 -4.86 -7.29 -49.68
C THR A 587 -6.39 -7.19 -49.68
N GLY A 588 -7.01 -6.95 -48.53
CA GLY A 588 -8.46 -7.01 -48.35
C GLY A 588 -9.04 -8.43 -48.48
N LYS A 589 -8.17 -9.43 -48.62
CA LYS A 589 -8.55 -10.84 -48.78
C LYS A 589 -8.25 -11.61 -47.51
N LYS A 590 -9.29 -12.15 -46.89
CA LYS A 590 -9.17 -13.06 -45.74
C LYS A 590 -8.85 -14.45 -46.24
N ASN A 591 -7.70 -15.03 -45.86
CA ASN A 591 -7.26 -16.36 -46.29
C ASN A 591 -7.71 -17.49 -45.35
N GLY A 592 -8.37 -17.14 -44.24
CA GLY A 592 -8.89 -18.08 -43.26
C GLY A 592 -9.08 -17.46 -41.89
N GLU A 593 -9.85 -18.12 -41.02
CA GLU A 593 -10.13 -17.69 -39.64
C GLU A 593 -9.32 -18.48 -38.61
N SER A 594 -8.54 -19.45 -39.04
CA SER A 594 -7.79 -20.34 -38.17
C SER A 594 -6.35 -20.49 -38.63
N PHE A 595 -5.43 -20.36 -37.63
CA PHE A 595 -4.03 -20.66 -37.84
C PHE A 595 -3.72 -22.05 -37.33
N ILE A 596 -3.34 -22.95 -38.26
CA ILE A 596 -3.01 -24.33 -37.95
C ILE A 596 -1.48 -24.44 -37.88
N PHE A 597 -0.99 -24.77 -36.69
CA PHE A 597 0.44 -24.97 -36.45
C PHE A 597 0.77 -26.47 -36.55
N ARG A 598 1.75 -26.77 -37.36
CA ARG A 598 2.29 -28.11 -37.56
C ARG A 598 3.78 -28.07 -37.23
N ALA A 599 4.20 -28.98 -36.38
CA ALA A 599 5.61 -29.29 -36.21
C ALA A 599 5.77 -30.80 -36.30
N TRP A 600 6.80 -31.26 -37.00
CA TRP A 600 7.17 -32.66 -37.09
C TRP A 600 8.69 -32.80 -37.04
N GLY A 601 9.15 -33.92 -36.61
CA GLY A 601 10.56 -34.23 -36.44
C GLY A 601 10.78 -35.13 -35.22
N ASN A 602 12.01 -35.44 -34.98
CA ASN A 602 12.43 -36.25 -33.82
C ASN A 602 12.95 -35.36 -32.72
N PRO A 603 12.59 -35.61 -31.44
CA PRO A 603 13.22 -34.93 -30.30
C PRO A 603 14.71 -35.23 -30.28
N PRO A 604 15.53 -34.38 -29.60
CA PRO A 604 16.97 -34.59 -29.47
C PRO A 604 17.26 -36.00 -28.94
N ASP A 605 18.16 -36.70 -29.62
CA ASP A 605 18.69 -37.99 -29.20
C ASP A 605 20.24 -37.94 -29.16
N ALA A 606 20.85 -39.09 -28.86
CA ALA A 606 22.30 -39.20 -28.80
C ALA A 606 23.00 -38.93 -30.15
N THR A 607 22.28 -39.14 -31.28
CA THR A 607 22.81 -38.93 -32.63
C THR A 607 22.49 -37.55 -33.19
N HIS A 608 21.38 -36.95 -32.73
CA HIS A 608 20.90 -35.62 -33.13
C HIS A 608 20.65 -34.73 -31.92
N PRO A 609 21.72 -34.12 -31.33
CA PRO A 609 21.61 -33.35 -30.08
C PRO A 609 20.71 -32.09 -30.15
N ARG A 610 20.31 -31.66 -31.33
CA ARG A 610 19.43 -30.50 -31.55
C ARG A 610 18.04 -30.86 -32.04
N GLY A 611 17.71 -32.18 -32.17
CA GLY A 611 16.50 -32.62 -32.83
C GLY A 611 16.44 -32.23 -34.32
N ASP A 612 15.67 -32.94 -35.09
CA ASP A 612 15.40 -32.63 -36.50
C ASP A 612 13.92 -32.16 -36.62
N TRP A 613 13.72 -30.86 -36.40
CA TRP A 613 12.39 -30.29 -36.35
C TRP A 613 12.08 -29.39 -37.54
N ASN A 614 10.93 -29.60 -38.12
CA ASN A 614 10.31 -28.72 -39.08
C ASN A 614 9.01 -28.14 -38.49
N ALA A 615 8.76 -26.86 -38.67
CA ALA A 615 7.54 -26.20 -38.23
C ALA A 615 6.95 -25.37 -39.38
N VAL A 616 5.66 -25.51 -39.63
CA VAL A 616 4.92 -24.74 -40.62
C VAL A 616 3.61 -24.24 -40.04
N VAL A 617 3.24 -23.04 -40.42
CA VAL A 617 1.94 -22.45 -40.12
C VAL A 617 1.14 -22.37 -41.40
N SER A 618 -0.08 -22.86 -41.39
CA SER A 618 -1.03 -22.70 -42.50
C SER A 618 -2.30 -22.03 -42.01
N GLN A 619 -2.88 -21.19 -42.84
CA GLN A 619 -4.16 -20.55 -42.59
C GLN A 619 -5.27 -21.29 -43.35
N ALA A 620 -6.42 -21.50 -42.72
CA ALA A 620 -7.55 -22.20 -43.32
C ALA A 620 -8.89 -21.60 -42.87
N PHE A 621 -9.89 -21.68 -43.76
CA PHE A 621 -11.29 -21.51 -43.40
C PHE A 621 -11.79 -22.87 -42.84
N LEU A 622 -12.38 -22.81 -41.66
CA LEU A 622 -13.07 -23.98 -41.10
C LEU A 622 -14.56 -23.81 -41.37
N GLU A 623 -15.16 -24.73 -42.11
CA GLU A 623 -16.62 -24.78 -42.26
C GLU A 623 -17.25 -24.90 -40.85
N HIS A 624 -18.33 -24.14 -40.62
CA HIS A 624 -19.05 -24.10 -39.36
C HIS A 624 -19.63 -25.46 -39.01
N SER A 625 -18.90 -26.28 -38.30
CA SER A 625 -19.47 -27.36 -37.52
C SER A 625 -19.53 -26.86 -36.07
N GLU A 626 -20.73 -26.86 -35.51
CA GLU A 626 -21.11 -26.43 -34.18
C GLU A 626 -20.05 -26.81 -33.12
N VAL A 627 -19.39 -25.80 -32.55
CA VAL A 627 -18.57 -25.95 -31.35
C VAL A 627 -19.48 -25.67 -30.17
N VAL A 628 -19.96 -26.70 -29.52
CA VAL A 628 -20.58 -26.67 -28.19
C VAL A 628 -19.50 -26.45 -27.14
#